data_e24bee082b93b93ffc917df9de09e4ef
#
_entry.id   e24bee082b93b93ffc917df9de09e4ef
#
_cell.length_a   1.000
_cell.length_b   1.000
_cell.length_c   1.000
_cell.angle_alpha   90.00
_cell.angle_beta   90.00
_cell.angle_gamma   90.00
#
_symmetry.space_group_name_H-M   'P 1'
#
loop_
_entity.id
_entity.type
_entity.pdbx_description
1 polymer ?
#
loop_
_entity_poly.entity_id
_entity_poly.type
_entity_poly.pdbx_seq_one_letter_code
_entity_poly.pdbx_strand_id
1 'polypeptide(L)' 'MRAKEFNQKYPVGAGFIYQPNKILRGGRAVRTLDRARDLSNCTTVEINCEPYWVNIDSLTPTSGITKQ' A
#
# COMPACT_ATOMS: atom_id res chain seq x y z
N MET A 1 10.16 -4.50 -2.75
CA MET A 1 9.13 -5.40 -3.31
C MET A 1 8.70 -4.88 -4.67
N ARG A 2 8.57 -5.76 -5.62
CA ARG A 2 8.13 -5.37 -6.97
C ARG A 2 6.64 -5.59 -7.11
N ALA A 3 6.06 -5.00 -8.16
CA ALA A 3 4.62 -5.07 -8.37
C ALA A 3 4.12 -6.52 -8.47
N LYS A 4 4.85 -7.37 -9.16
CA LYS A 4 4.45 -8.77 -9.32
C LYS A 4 4.30 -9.45 -7.97
N GLU A 5 5.27 -9.25 -7.10
CA GLU A 5 5.27 -9.85 -5.78
C GLU A 5 4.15 -9.26 -4.91
N PHE A 6 3.99 -7.94 -4.98
CA PHE A 6 2.93 -7.27 -4.24
C PHE A 6 1.55 -7.78 -4.66
N ASN A 7 1.35 -7.89 -5.97
CA ASN A 7 0.05 -8.32 -6.50
C ASN A 7 -0.27 -9.77 -6.16
N GLN A 8 0.75 -10.59 -6.00
CA GLN A 8 0.55 -11.97 -5.59
C GLN A 8 0.18 -12.08 -4.12
N LYS A 9 0.75 -11.22 -3.30
CA LYS A 9 0.51 -11.24 -1.87
C LYS A 9 -0.79 -10.56 -1.47
N TYR A 10 -1.15 -9.50 -2.17
CA TYR A 10 -2.28 -8.65 -1.77
C TYR A 10 -3.23 -8.46 -2.92
N PRO A 11 -4.43 -9.00 -2.84
CA PRO A 11 -5.43 -8.80 -3.90
C PRO A 11 -5.93 -7.36 -3.90
N VAL A 12 -6.49 -6.94 -5.03
CA VAL A 12 -7.14 -5.64 -5.13
C VAL A 12 -8.22 -5.56 -4.06
N GLY A 13 -8.26 -4.45 -3.35
CA GLY A 13 -9.18 -4.26 -2.23
C GLY A 13 -8.58 -4.56 -0.88
N ALA A 14 -7.33 -5.03 -0.85
CA ALA A 14 -6.66 -5.31 0.42
C ALA A 14 -6.48 -4.02 1.23
N GLY A 15 -6.58 -4.14 2.54
CA GLY A 15 -6.45 -3.00 3.43
C GLY A 15 -5.02 -2.75 3.87
N PHE A 16 -4.68 -1.48 3.99
CA PHE A 16 -3.35 -1.06 4.40
C PHE A 16 -3.46 0.19 5.26
N ILE A 17 -2.38 0.48 5.99
CA ILE A 17 -2.19 1.78 6.64
C ILE A 17 -1.20 2.56 5.80
N TYR A 18 -1.60 3.74 5.36
CA TYR A 18 -0.76 4.61 4.55
C TYR A 18 -0.02 5.57 5.45
N GLN A 19 1.30 5.51 5.43
CA GLN A 19 2.17 6.38 6.22
C GLN A 19 3.27 6.92 5.33
N PRO A 20 3.06 8.07 4.70
CA PRO A 20 4.09 8.67 3.84
C PRO A 20 5.35 9.04 4.61
N ASN A 21 5.21 9.35 5.89
CA ASN A 21 6.35 9.63 6.74
C ASN A 21 6.27 8.75 7.97
N LYS A 22 7.12 7.72 8.02
CA LYS A 22 7.08 6.73 9.08
C LYS A 22 7.68 7.22 10.39
N ILE A 23 8.32 8.36 10.38
CA ILE A 23 8.81 8.97 11.62
C ILE A 23 7.64 9.51 12.44
N LEU A 24 6.64 10.03 11.77
CA LEU A 24 5.45 10.53 12.44
C LEU A 24 4.51 9.36 12.74
N ARG A 25 3.85 9.45 13.85
CA ARG A 25 2.89 8.46 14.25
C ARG A 25 1.59 8.63 13.50
N GLY A 26 0.80 7.58 13.48
CA GLY A 26 -0.48 7.58 12.85
C GLY A 26 -0.38 7.08 11.43
N GLY A 27 -1.43 7.27 10.71
CA GLY A 27 -1.54 6.79 9.36
C GLY A 27 -3.01 6.72 9.03
N ARG A 28 -3.32 6.42 7.79
CA ARG A 28 -4.69 6.39 7.33
C ARG A 28 -5.00 5.01 6.77
N ALA A 29 -6.12 4.45 7.20
CA ALA A 29 -6.57 3.17 6.66
C ALA A 29 -7.03 3.39 5.22
N VAL A 30 -6.49 2.61 4.30
CA VAL A 30 -6.79 2.73 2.88
C VAL A 30 -6.99 1.35 2.29
N ARG A 31 -7.50 1.29 1.08
CA ARG A 31 -7.65 0.08 0.30
C ARG A 31 -7.11 0.30 -1.08
N THR A 32 -6.55 -0.76 -1.67
CA THR A 32 -6.12 -0.66 -3.06
C THR A 32 -7.31 -0.76 -3.99
N LEU A 33 -7.25 0.00 -5.08
CA LEU A 33 -8.29 0.01 -6.10
C LEU A 33 -7.88 -0.71 -7.38
N ASP A 34 -6.58 -0.99 -7.54
CA ASP A 34 -6.07 -1.60 -8.74
C ASP A 34 -4.76 -2.30 -8.38
N ARG A 35 -4.16 -2.95 -9.35
CA ARG A 35 -2.90 -3.65 -9.16
C ARG A 35 -1.74 -2.67 -9.06
N ALA A 36 -0.72 -3.05 -8.33
CA ALA A 36 0.50 -2.28 -8.27
C ALA A 36 1.22 -2.32 -9.61
N ARG A 37 2.01 -1.28 -9.88
CA ARG A 37 2.79 -1.14 -11.11
C ARG A 37 4.19 -0.70 -10.79
N ASP A 38 5.14 -1.26 -11.54
CA ASP A 38 6.54 -0.83 -11.41
C ASP A 38 6.78 0.40 -12.27
N LEU A 39 7.38 1.40 -11.67
CA LEU A 39 7.91 2.54 -12.39
C LEU A 39 9.43 2.38 -12.47
N SER A 40 10.10 3.37 -13.04
CA SER A 40 11.54 3.25 -13.27
C SER A 40 12.34 3.09 -11.98
N ASN A 41 11.88 3.68 -10.89
CA ASN A 41 12.62 3.64 -9.63
C ASN A 41 11.77 3.33 -8.40
N CYS A 42 10.52 2.95 -8.60
CA CYS A 42 9.66 2.59 -7.48
C CYS A 42 8.47 1.78 -7.97
N THR A 43 7.69 1.27 -7.03
CA THR A 43 6.46 0.54 -7.33
C THR A 43 5.31 1.30 -6.68
N THR A 44 4.27 1.58 -7.45
CA THR A 44 3.12 2.35 -6.96
C THR A 44 1.84 1.55 -7.11
N VAL A 45 0.84 1.96 -6.34
CA VAL A 45 -0.48 1.35 -6.39
C VAL A 45 -1.53 2.41 -6.14
N GLU A 46 -2.69 2.26 -6.76
CA GLU A 46 -3.80 3.18 -6.56
C GLU A 46 -4.57 2.81 -5.30
N ILE A 47 -4.90 3.82 -4.50
CA ILE A 47 -5.67 3.65 -3.27
C ILE A 47 -6.90 4.53 -3.31
N ASN A 48 -7.80 4.32 -2.36
CA ASN A 48 -9.13 4.95 -2.36
C ASN A 48 -9.16 6.34 -1.73
N CYS A 49 -8.02 6.92 -1.41
CA CYS A 49 -7.97 8.30 -0.91
C CYS A 49 -6.74 9.00 -1.45
N GLU A 50 -6.75 10.33 -1.35
CA GLU A 50 -5.63 11.13 -1.82
C GLU A 50 -4.34 10.73 -1.13
N PRO A 51 -3.23 10.70 -1.84
CA PRO A 51 -3.04 11.20 -3.22
C PRO A 51 -3.35 10.18 -4.31
N TYR A 52 -4.03 9.12 -4.02
CA TYR A 52 -4.51 8.04 -4.90
C TYR A 52 -3.41 7.12 -5.41
N TRP A 53 -2.28 7.64 -5.85
CA TRP A 53 -1.14 6.84 -6.31
C TRP A 53 -0.01 6.99 -5.31
N VAL A 54 0.35 5.89 -4.66
CA VAL A 54 1.35 5.92 -3.58
C VAL A 54 2.37 4.83 -3.80
N ASN A 55 3.57 5.05 -3.26
CA ASN A 55 4.62 4.05 -3.25
C ASN A 55 4.22 2.94 -2.29
N ILE A 56 4.35 1.69 -2.71
CA ILE A 56 3.98 0.57 -1.85
C ILE A 56 4.79 0.51 -0.57
N ASP A 57 5.97 1.12 -0.54
CA ASP A 57 6.78 1.16 0.68
C ASP A 57 6.14 2.03 1.77
N SER A 58 5.17 2.85 1.41
CA SER A 58 4.42 3.67 2.37
C SER A 58 3.21 2.96 2.94
N LEU A 59 2.98 1.72 2.54
CA LEU A 59 1.82 0.95 2.96
C LEU A 59 2.23 -0.18 3.90
N THR A 60 1.46 -0.35 4.95
CA THR A 60 1.63 -1.46 5.91
C THR A 60 0.36 -2.31 5.90
N PRO A 61 0.48 -3.62 5.65
CA PRO A 61 -0.72 -4.47 5.61
C PRO A 61 -1.44 -4.48 6.94
N THR A 62 -2.75 -4.28 6.90
CA THR A 62 -3.55 -4.31 8.13
C THR A 62 -3.73 -5.71 8.65
N SER A 63 -3.71 -6.71 7.78
CA SER A 63 -3.91 -8.09 8.19
C SER A 63 -2.84 -8.55 9.17
N GLY A 64 -1.63 -8.02 9.06
CA GLY A 64 -0.57 -8.37 9.99
C GLY A 64 -0.77 -7.73 11.36
N ILE A 65 -1.52 -6.62 11.42
CA ILE A 65 -1.78 -5.91 12.66
C ILE A 65 -2.91 -6.56 13.44
N THR A 66 -3.90 -7.06 12.74
CA THR A 66 -5.10 -7.60 13.38
C THR A 66 -4.95 -9.03 13.83
N LYS A 67 -3.81 -9.62 13.62
CA LYS A 67 -3.61 -11.00 13.95
C LYS A 67 -3.30 -11.05 15.40
N GLN A 68 -3.49 -10.76 16.21
CA GLN A 68 -3.08 -11.01 17.50
C GLN A 68 -4.00 -11.72 18.41
#